data_ec5b7ff77fe1b5741d5eafbca19692ee
#
_entry.id   ec5b7ff77fe1b5741d5eafbca19692ee
#
_cell.length_a   1.000
_cell.length_b   1.000
_cell.length_c   1.000
_cell.angle_alpha   90.00
_cell.angle_beta   90.00
_cell.angle_gamma   90.00
#
_symmetry.space_group_name_H-M   'P 1'
#
loop_
_entity.id
_entity.type
_entity.pdbx_description
1 polymer ?
#
loop_
_entity_poly.entity_id
_entity_poly.type
_entity_poly.pdbx_seq_one_letter_code
_entity_poly.pdbx_strand_id
1 'polypeptide(L)'
;MFRLRDLGKTVLVVERDEEAILLADYVVDMGPGAGVHGGHVVAAGTPDEVMNHPDSLTGQYLSGKLEIAVPKKRRTPKKGRFIRVENATGNNLQDVSVKFPLGVMTCVTGVSGGGKSTLVLETLWKSLARNLHKAREIPAPHKAIYGAEFLDKVVD
;
A
#
# COMPACT_ATOMS: atom_id res chain seq x y z
N MET A 1 2.50 0.88 -21.54
CA MET A 1 1.55 2.00 -21.68
C MET A 1 1.95 2.90 -22.86
N PHE A 2 3.09 3.58 -22.83
CA PHE A 2 3.56 4.48 -23.90
C PHE A 2 3.64 3.85 -25.30
N ARG A 3 4.08 2.60 -25.41
CA ARG A 3 4.17 1.89 -26.69
C ARG A 3 2.82 1.81 -27.43
N LEU A 4 1.70 1.71 -26.75
CA LEU A 4 0.36 1.71 -27.36
C LEU A 4 -0.02 3.11 -27.86
N ARG A 5 0.27 4.14 -27.06
CA ARG A 5 0.07 5.54 -27.44
C ARG A 5 0.88 5.87 -28.70
N ASP A 6 2.15 5.50 -28.74
CA ASP A 6 3.05 5.77 -29.85
C ASP A 6 2.62 5.06 -31.15
N LEU A 7 1.79 4.03 -31.04
CA LEU A 7 1.10 3.37 -32.15
C LEU A 7 -0.22 4.05 -32.54
N GLY A 8 -0.50 5.26 -32.05
CA GLY A 8 -1.70 6.02 -32.36
C GLY A 8 -2.96 5.51 -31.63
N LYS A 9 -2.81 4.76 -30.55
CA LYS A 9 -3.95 4.29 -29.75
C LYS A 9 -4.23 5.26 -28.60
N THR A 10 -5.51 5.44 -28.31
CA THR A 10 -5.93 6.12 -27.07
C THR A 10 -5.76 5.17 -25.91
N VAL A 11 -5.06 5.61 -24.87
CA VAL A 11 -4.84 4.86 -23.64
C VAL A 11 -5.47 5.63 -22.50
N LEU A 12 -6.43 5.01 -21.81
CA LEU A 12 -7.08 5.57 -20.62
C LEU A 12 -6.70 4.71 -19.41
N VAL A 13 -6.19 5.35 -18.36
CA VAL A 13 -5.81 4.68 -17.12
C VAL A 13 -6.40 5.39 -15.93
N VAL A 14 -6.70 4.65 -14.88
CA VAL A 14 -7.04 5.19 -13.57
C VAL A 14 -5.84 4.95 -12.68
N GLU A 15 -5.14 6.02 -12.36
CA GLU A 15 -3.90 5.97 -11.60
C GLU A 15 -3.87 7.01 -10.49
N ARG A 16 -3.05 6.74 -9.49
CA ARG A 16 -2.70 7.64 -8.38
C ARG A 16 -1.19 7.72 -8.15
N ASP A 17 -0.44 7.06 -9.01
CA ASP A 17 1.02 7.12 -8.99
C ASP A 17 1.50 8.44 -9.62
N GLU A 18 2.33 9.17 -8.88
CA GLU A 18 2.83 10.49 -9.27
C GLU A 18 3.57 10.46 -10.61
N GLU A 19 4.47 9.47 -10.79
CA GLU A 19 5.26 9.37 -12.02
C GLU A 19 4.36 9.09 -13.23
N ALA A 20 3.34 8.23 -13.07
CA ALA A 20 2.39 7.92 -14.14
C ALA A 20 1.54 9.13 -14.51
N ILE A 21 1.11 9.93 -13.53
CA ILE A 21 0.32 11.15 -13.76
C ILE A 21 1.16 12.19 -14.49
N LEU A 22 2.39 12.44 -14.06
CA LEU A 22 3.30 13.41 -14.67
C LEU A 22 3.71 13.04 -16.11
N LEU A 23 3.66 11.77 -16.47
CA LEU A 23 3.96 11.27 -17.80
C LEU A 23 2.73 11.24 -18.75
N ALA A 24 1.54 11.55 -18.22
CA ALA A 24 0.32 11.59 -19.03
C ALA A 24 0.30 12.82 -19.95
N ASP A 25 -0.33 12.68 -21.12
CA ASP A 25 -0.56 13.80 -22.03
C ASP A 25 -1.74 14.68 -21.55
N TYR A 26 -2.68 14.05 -20.83
CA TYR A 26 -3.88 14.71 -20.30
C TYR A 26 -4.33 14.04 -19.01
N VAL A 27 -4.72 14.83 -18.03
CA VAL A 27 -5.17 14.38 -16.71
C VAL A 27 -6.59 14.89 -16.46
N VAL A 28 -7.42 14.05 -15.87
CA VAL A 28 -8.73 14.42 -15.33
C VAL A 28 -8.71 14.15 -13.84
N ASP A 29 -8.70 15.19 -13.03
CA ASP A 29 -8.68 15.10 -11.56
C ASP A 29 -10.11 15.09 -11.02
N MET A 30 -10.43 14.03 -10.28
CA MET A 30 -11.77 13.80 -9.73
C MET A 30 -11.77 14.08 -8.22
N GLY A 31 -12.79 14.79 -7.76
CA GLY A 31 -12.92 15.16 -6.35
C GLY A 31 -14.21 15.90 -6.03
N PRO A 32 -14.14 16.88 -5.07
CA PRO A 32 -13.00 17.22 -4.21
C PRO A 32 -12.72 16.20 -3.09
N GLY A 33 -13.70 15.39 -2.70
CA GLY A 33 -13.60 14.36 -1.67
C GLY A 33 -13.97 12.99 -2.18
N ALA A 34 -14.30 12.08 -1.26
CA ALA A 34 -14.73 10.71 -1.56
C ALA A 34 -16.24 10.52 -1.28
N GLY A 35 -16.82 9.49 -1.89
CA GLY A 35 -18.24 9.16 -1.69
C GLY A 35 -19.17 10.31 -2.09
N VAL A 36 -20.08 10.68 -1.21
CA VAL A 36 -21.06 11.76 -1.45
C VAL A 36 -20.44 13.15 -1.65
N HIS A 37 -19.19 13.33 -1.27
CA HIS A 37 -18.44 14.58 -1.43
C HIS A 37 -17.53 14.58 -2.66
N GLY A 38 -17.60 13.56 -3.48
CA GLY A 38 -16.82 13.39 -4.70
C GLY A 38 -17.67 13.45 -5.96
N GLY A 39 -17.14 12.88 -7.04
CA GLY A 39 -17.85 12.70 -8.30
C GLY A 39 -17.85 13.92 -9.23
N HIS A 40 -17.08 14.95 -8.91
CA HIS A 40 -16.91 16.14 -9.76
C HIS A 40 -15.53 16.14 -10.44
N VAL A 41 -15.47 16.71 -11.64
CA VAL A 41 -14.18 17.06 -12.24
C VAL A 41 -13.70 18.35 -11.58
N VAL A 42 -12.61 18.28 -10.85
CA VAL A 42 -11.99 19.42 -10.15
C VAL A 42 -11.07 20.18 -11.09
N ALA A 43 -10.27 19.46 -11.85
CA ALA A 43 -9.35 20.00 -12.85
C ALA A 43 -9.23 19.04 -14.03
N ALA A 44 -8.97 19.56 -15.22
CA ALA A 44 -8.69 18.77 -16.40
C ALA A 44 -7.76 19.53 -17.32
N GLY A 45 -6.75 18.85 -17.88
CA GLY A 45 -5.76 19.45 -18.74
C GLY A 45 -4.45 18.66 -18.74
N THR A 46 -3.38 19.29 -19.15
CA THR A 46 -2.03 18.77 -19.01
C THR A 46 -1.67 18.63 -17.52
N PRO A 47 -0.65 17.81 -17.15
CA PRO A 47 -0.16 17.78 -15.77
C PRO A 47 0.15 19.16 -15.20
N ASP A 48 0.78 20.05 -15.99
CA ASP A 48 1.11 21.41 -15.59
C ASP A 48 -0.14 22.25 -15.28
N GLU A 49 -1.18 22.14 -16.09
CA GLU A 49 -2.45 22.85 -15.85
C GLU A 49 -3.12 22.36 -14.56
N VAL A 50 -3.10 21.04 -14.30
CA VAL A 50 -3.63 20.46 -13.05
C VAL A 50 -2.80 20.88 -11.84
N MET A 51 -1.46 20.91 -11.94
CA MET A 51 -0.57 21.39 -10.87
C MET A 51 -0.79 22.85 -10.51
N ASN A 52 -1.22 23.66 -11.46
CA ASN A 52 -1.50 25.08 -11.25
C ASN A 52 -2.94 25.38 -10.85
N HIS A 53 -3.84 24.37 -10.88
CA HIS A 53 -5.23 24.56 -10.51
C HIS A 53 -5.39 24.74 -8.99
N PRO A 54 -5.99 25.84 -8.49
CA PRO A 54 -6.03 26.16 -7.06
C PRO A 54 -6.79 25.13 -6.22
N ASP A 55 -7.83 24.52 -6.77
CA ASP A 55 -8.70 23.60 -6.05
C ASP A 55 -8.29 22.13 -6.20
N SER A 56 -7.31 21.84 -7.07
CA SER A 56 -6.81 20.47 -7.26
C SER A 56 -5.90 20.06 -6.11
N LEU A 57 -6.37 19.13 -5.27
CA LEU A 57 -5.54 18.51 -4.23
C LEU A 57 -4.40 17.70 -4.86
N THR A 58 -4.70 16.95 -5.92
CA THR A 58 -3.72 16.22 -6.72
C THR A 58 -2.63 17.18 -7.23
N GLY A 59 -3.03 18.30 -7.82
CA GLY A 59 -2.08 19.31 -8.32
C GLY A 59 -1.22 19.92 -7.22
N GLN A 60 -1.76 20.14 -6.02
CA GLN A 60 -0.99 20.63 -4.88
C GLN A 60 0.08 19.65 -4.41
N TYR A 61 -0.20 18.34 -4.43
CA TYR A 61 0.81 17.32 -4.13
C TYR A 61 1.84 17.18 -5.24
N LEU A 62 1.43 17.09 -6.50
CA LEU A 62 2.34 16.99 -7.65
C LEU A 62 3.28 18.20 -7.77
N SER A 63 2.80 19.39 -7.45
CA SER A 63 3.63 20.62 -7.45
C SER A 63 4.50 20.80 -6.20
N GLY A 64 4.39 19.93 -5.21
CA GLY A 64 5.09 20.04 -3.93
C GLY A 64 4.57 21.16 -3.00
N LYS A 65 3.45 21.81 -3.32
CA LYS A 65 2.79 22.76 -2.41
C LYS A 65 2.28 22.06 -1.15
N LEU A 66 1.85 20.81 -1.30
CA LEU A 66 1.54 19.90 -0.20
C LEU A 66 2.48 18.71 -0.24
N GLU A 67 2.87 18.23 0.93
CA GLU A 67 3.69 17.03 1.08
C GLU A 67 3.28 16.24 2.32
N ILE A 68 3.48 14.93 2.29
CA ILE A 68 3.45 14.09 3.49
C ILE A 68 4.87 14.06 4.04
N ALA A 69 5.16 14.94 4.98
CA ALA A 69 6.51 15.09 5.51
C ALA A 69 7.05 13.79 6.12
N VAL A 70 8.26 13.42 5.73
CA VAL A 70 8.96 12.30 6.35
C VAL A 70 9.38 12.71 7.77
N PRO A 71 8.97 11.98 8.83
CA PRO A 71 9.32 12.32 10.19
C PRO A 71 10.84 12.39 10.39
N LYS A 72 11.35 13.49 10.93
CA LYS A 72 12.78 13.65 11.24
C LYS A 72 13.27 12.62 12.27
N LYS A 73 12.37 12.19 13.18
CA LYS A 73 12.66 11.16 14.18
C LYS A 73 11.72 9.96 13.98
N ARG A 74 12.29 8.80 13.69
CA ARG A 74 11.54 7.55 13.58
C ARG A 74 11.11 7.05 14.96
N ARG A 75 9.93 6.42 15.03
CA ARG A 75 9.50 5.72 16.25
C ARG A 75 10.44 4.56 16.54
N THR A 76 10.77 4.38 17.82
CA THR A 76 11.55 3.23 18.27
C THR A 76 10.58 2.08 18.56
N PRO A 77 10.83 0.88 18.02
CA PRO A 77 10.05 -0.31 18.36
C PRO A 77 10.05 -0.59 19.87
N LYS A 78 8.98 -1.14 20.38
CA LYS A 78 8.92 -1.58 21.78
C LYS A 78 9.92 -2.70 22.00
N LYS A 79 10.90 -2.49 22.89
CA LYS A 79 11.96 -3.46 23.14
C LYS A 79 11.41 -4.85 23.52
N GLY A 80 11.89 -5.88 22.84
CA GLY A 80 11.47 -7.26 23.08
C GLY A 80 10.08 -7.63 22.57
N ARG A 81 9.32 -6.70 21.98
CA ARG A 81 7.98 -6.98 21.46
C ARG A 81 7.99 -7.03 19.93
N PHE A 82 7.72 -8.18 19.39
CA PHE A 82 7.63 -8.44 17.95
C PHE A 82 6.71 -9.63 17.69
N ILE A 83 6.13 -9.66 16.50
CA ILE A 83 5.55 -10.88 15.93
C ILE A 83 6.64 -11.55 15.10
N ARG A 84 6.83 -12.85 15.28
CA ARG A 84 7.76 -13.64 14.47
C ARG A 84 7.02 -14.71 13.69
N VAL A 85 7.17 -14.68 12.40
CA VAL A 85 6.82 -15.79 11.50
C VAL A 85 8.04 -16.70 11.41
N GLU A 86 7.84 -18.01 11.52
CA GLU A 86 8.91 -18.99 11.42
C GLU A 86 8.61 -20.00 10.32
N ASN A 87 9.59 -20.19 9.42
CA ASN A 87 9.59 -21.18 8.36
C ASN A 87 8.31 -21.15 7.50
N ALA A 88 7.98 -20.00 6.94
CA ALA A 88 6.85 -19.86 5.99
C ALA A 88 7.26 -20.40 4.62
N THR A 89 6.45 -21.31 4.07
CA THR A 89 6.72 -22.02 2.81
C THR A 89 5.54 -21.96 1.83
N GLY A 90 4.55 -21.10 2.10
CA GLY A 90 3.40 -20.94 1.21
C GLY A 90 3.76 -20.36 -0.16
N ASN A 91 3.18 -20.85 -1.22
CA ASN A 91 3.40 -20.44 -2.60
C ASN A 91 4.91 -20.40 -2.94
N ASN A 92 5.44 -19.20 -3.24
CA ASN A 92 6.84 -19.01 -3.59
C ASN A 92 7.76 -18.68 -2.39
N LEU A 93 7.27 -18.72 -1.15
CA LEU A 93 8.11 -18.50 0.02
C LEU A 93 9.06 -19.68 0.24
N GLN A 94 10.32 -19.37 0.42
CA GLN A 94 11.38 -20.36 0.60
C GLN A 94 11.88 -20.31 2.04
N ASP A 95 11.13 -20.98 2.93
CA ASP A 95 11.48 -21.12 4.34
C ASP A 95 11.75 -19.79 5.05
N VAL A 96 10.84 -18.83 4.83
CA VAL A 96 11.01 -17.46 5.29
C VAL A 96 10.73 -17.34 6.79
N SER A 97 11.71 -16.82 7.53
CA SER A 97 11.55 -16.45 8.93
C SER A 97 11.81 -14.95 9.09
N VAL A 98 10.85 -14.23 9.70
CA VAL A 98 10.92 -12.78 9.81
C VAL A 98 10.28 -12.27 11.09
N LYS A 99 10.81 -11.17 11.63
CA LYS A 99 10.26 -10.47 12.80
C LYS A 99 9.65 -9.14 12.38
N PHE A 100 8.43 -8.88 12.85
CA PHE A 100 7.73 -7.60 12.71
C PHE A 100 7.72 -6.90 14.06
N PRO A 101 8.46 -5.80 14.24
CA PRO A 101 8.50 -5.09 15.51
C PRO A 101 7.16 -4.41 15.81
N LEU A 102 6.73 -4.45 17.06
CA LEU A 102 5.47 -3.84 17.49
C LEU A 102 5.61 -2.36 17.85
N GLY A 103 4.51 -1.63 17.69
CA GLY A 103 4.42 -0.19 18.00
C GLY A 103 4.97 0.73 16.92
N VAL A 104 5.28 0.20 15.75
CA VAL A 104 5.78 0.95 14.59
C VAL A 104 5.04 0.52 13.32
N MET A 105 5.07 1.36 12.29
CA MET A 105 4.64 0.98 10.96
C MET A 105 5.78 0.21 10.27
N THR A 106 5.47 -0.98 9.77
CA THR A 106 6.40 -1.82 9.00
C THR A 106 5.90 -1.95 7.57
N CYS A 107 6.75 -1.62 6.60
CA CYS A 107 6.47 -1.84 5.18
C CYS A 107 7.12 -3.13 4.70
N VAL A 108 6.35 -3.98 4.01
CA VAL A 108 6.85 -5.15 3.28
C VAL A 108 6.87 -4.80 1.80
N THR A 109 8.06 -4.70 1.23
CA THR A 109 8.26 -4.21 -0.14
C THR A 109 8.89 -5.28 -1.03
N GLY A 110 8.96 -5.02 -2.31
CA GLY A 110 9.54 -5.90 -3.33
C GLY A 110 8.71 -5.96 -4.60
N VAL A 111 9.23 -6.59 -5.63
CA VAL A 111 8.58 -6.73 -6.94
C VAL A 111 7.22 -7.45 -6.86
N SER A 112 6.36 -7.24 -7.87
CA SER A 112 5.12 -8.00 -7.98
C SER A 112 5.43 -9.50 -8.06
N GLY A 113 4.63 -10.33 -7.38
CA GLY A 113 4.88 -11.77 -7.29
C GLY A 113 5.99 -12.17 -6.30
N GLY A 114 6.66 -11.24 -5.61
CA GLY A 114 7.74 -11.53 -4.65
C GLY A 114 7.31 -12.17 -3.33
N GLY A 115 6.06 -12.62 -3.19
CA GLY A 115 5.60 -13.34 -1.98
C GLY A 115 5.08 -12.44 -0.85
N LYS A 116 5.03 -11.11 -1.04
CA LYS A 116 4.59 -10.16 0.00
C LYS A 116 3.20 -10.49 0.56
N SER A 117 2.21 -10.64 -0.31
CA SER A 117 0.84 -10.99 0.10
C SER A 117 0.77 -12.38 0.71
N THR A 118 1.54 -13.33 0.22
CA THR A 118 1.63 -14.67 0.81
C THR A 118 2.16 -14.61 2.24
N LEU A 119 3.21 -13.82 2.48
CA LEU A 119 3.77 -13.66 3.82
C LEU A 119 2.82 -12.92 4.76
N VAL A 120 2.29 -11.77 4.31
CA VAL A 120 1.52 -10.86 5.19
C VAL A 120 0.06 -11.31 5.32
N LEU A 121 -0.64 -11.51 4.21
CA LEU A 121 -2.07 -11.84 4.23
C LEU A 121 -2.32 -13.34 4.44
N GLU A 122 -1.72 -14.17 3.58
CA GLU A 122 -2.02 -15.61 3.60
C GLU A 122 -1.39 -16.33 4.80
N THR A 123 -0.22 -15.90 5.28
CA THR A 123 0.46 -16.53 6.40
C THR A 123 0.18 -15.80 7.71
N LEU A 124 0.65 -14.57 7.85
CA LEU A 124 0.64 -13.85 9.11
C LEU A 124 -0.79 -13.46 9.54
N TRP A 125 -1.52 -12.72 8.68
CA TRP A 125 -2.86 -12.24 9.02
C TRP A 125 -3.82 -13.39 9.30
N LYS A 126 -3.90 -14.40 8.43
CA LYS A 126 -4.79 -15.56 8.65
C LYS A 126 -4.43 -16.32 9.91
N SER A 127 -3.14 -16.48 10.23
CA SER A 127 -2.73 -17.11 11.49
C SER A 127 -3.17 -16.33 12.72
N LEU A 128 -3.00 -15.00 12.70
CA LEU A 128 -3.42 -14.12 13.79
C LEU A 128 -4.95 -14.07 13.91
N ALA A 129 -5.68 -13.95 12.80
CA ALA A 129 -7.15 -13.96 12.80
C ALA A 129 -7.69 -15.28 13.36
N ARG A 130 -7.10 -16.40 13.01
CA ARG A 130 -7.47 -17.71 13.56
C ARG A 130 -7.18 -17.81 15.05
N ASN A 131 -6.04 -17.31 15.49
CA ASN A 131 -5.65 -17.35 16.92
C ASN A 131 -6.51 -16.41 17.77
N LEU A 132 -6.64 -15.15 17.36
CA LEU A 132 -7.29 -14.10 18.17
C LEU A 132 -8.81 -14.08 18.01
N HIS A 133 -9.33 -14.38 16.82
CA HIS A 133 -10.77 -14.24 16.50
C HIS A 133 -11.45 -15.56 16.15
N LYS A 134 -10.75 -16.70 16.25
CA LYS A 134 -11.27 -18.03 15.88
C LYS A 134 -11.78 -18.07 14.43
N ALA A 135 -11.18 -17.26 13.56
CA ALA A 135 -11.50 -17.22 12.15
C ALA A 135 -11.31 -18.59 11.47
N ARG A 136 -12.09 -18.87 10.43
CA ARG A 136 -12.10 -20.20 9.76
C ARG A 136 -11.04 -20.30 8.65
N GLU A 137 -10.45 -19.19 8.25
CA GLU A 137 -9.42 -19.13 7.22
C GLU A 137 -8.22 -20.00 7.60
N ILE A 138 -7.75 -20.76 6.61
CA ILE A 138 -6.56 -21.60 6.77
C ILE A 138 -5.35 -20.78 6.34
N PRO A 139 -4.38 -20.53 7.25
CA PRO A 139 -3.16 -19.85 6.88
C PRO A 139 -2.29 -20.69 5.94
N ALA A 140 -1.48 -20.02 5.13
CA ALA A 140 -0.48 -20.70 4.31
C ALA A 140 0.53 -21.46 5.18
N PRO A 141 1.18 -22.52 4.65
CA PRO A 141 2.10 -23.36 5.40
C PRO A 141 3.24 -22.58 6.05
N HIS A 142 3.42 -22.76 7.34
CA HIS A 142 4.49 -22.21 8.17
C HIS A 142 4.67 -23.05 9.42
N LYS A 143 5.81 -22.93 10.09
CA LYS A 143 6.09 -23.69 11.31
C LYS A 143 5.37 -23.12 12.53
N ALA A 144 5.51 -21.82 12.77
CA ALA A 144 4.93 -21.16 13.94
C ALA A 144 4.81 -19.65 13.78
N ILE A 145 3.89 -19.06 14.58
CA ILE A 145 3.81 -17.60 14.82
C ILE A 145 4.00 -17.37 16.32
N TYR A 146 4.91 -16.47 16.66
CA TYR A 146 5.19 -16.07 18.04
C TYR A 146 4.85 -14.60 18.26
N GLY A 147 4.51 -14.24 19.50
CA GLY A 147 4.23 -12.86 19.88
C GLY A 147 2.76 -12.46 19.73
N ALA A 148 1.86 -13.38 19.35
CA ALA A 148 0.43 -13.11 19.26
C ALA A 148 -0.17 -12.65 20.59
N GLU A 149 0.42 -13.06 21.73
CA GLU A 149 0.03 -12.64 23.07
C GLU A 149 0.18 -11.14 23.34
N PHE A 150 0.89 -10.42 22.49
CA PHE A 150 1.02 -8.96 22.56
C PHE A 150 -0.07 -8.21 21.82
N LEU A 151 -0.98 -8.89 21.16
CA LEU A 151 -2.02 -8.32 20.31
C LEU A 151 -3.41 -8.58 20.86
N ASP A 152 -4.27 -7.57 20.81
CA ASP A 152 -5.68 -7.69 21.17
C ASP A 152 -6.54 -8.11 19.96
N LYS A 153 -6.21 -7.61 18.79
CA LYS A 153 -6.93 -7.88 17.54
C LYS A 153 -6.04 -7.72 16.31
N VAL A 154 -6.49 -8.28 15.20
CA VAL A 154 -5.94 -8.06 13.86
C VAL A 154 -7.08 -7.63 12.92
N VAL A 155 -6.79 -6.70 12.05
CA VAL A 155 -7.69 -6.23 10.97
C VAL A 155 -6.93 -6.23 9.66
N ASP A 156 -7.65 -6.43 8.54
CA ASP A 156 -7.16 -6.33 7.17
C ASP A 156 -7.49 -4.98 6.55
#